data_9aec480332e017774ae8b84092d86aa7
#
_entry.id   9aec480332e017774ae8b84092d86aa7
#
_cell.length_a   1.000
_cell.length_b   1.000
_cell.length_c   1.000
_cell.angle_alpha   90.00
_cell.angle_beta   90.00
_cell.angle_gamma   90.00
#
_symmetry.space_group_name_H-M   'P 1'
#
loop_
_entity.id
_entity.type
_entity.pdbx_description
1 polymer ?
#
loop_
_entity_poly.entity_id
_entity_poly.type
_entity_poly.pdbx_seq_one_letter_code
_entity_poly.pdbx_strand_id
1 'polypeptide(L)'
;KVEAIIRHAREDKAFFIENFVKIEDKDAPEPVTLFKLWPKQKEALEAFDKNKLTVVLKARQLGLSWLALAFATHGLLFQPGYSVVALSKREDEAKELVRRVRLILEYMPPFFIRKKDKNLPDNYEGPTWEATTTYISINHPESKVPSMFTSFTSSPDSARSFTASLVILDEWAFQMYAQEIWAAAYPVINRPTGGKVIGISTARIGSFFQEVWEKAMAGKNNFHPIFLPWYSDPRRTQQWYEDTKAELPLSYLQEYPATPEDAFSAGSATAFPEFDPDIHVIEPFDLPDHWRRWLSVDNGYDHPFAWLWYAVDEDGNVYVYREFSRSRDDPKILYTEQAARVVEMSVAVSLDNKGSLNIGNEHLDFCVAGLDAWNTHHRDTSGKTLIDYYRDGGLQIGFRKAIVDRRLRKAVVHEYLKVIEDEDGTKRSKLKIFNTCKHLISTLPKLPKDNNDPEKVADCAIDNQYDSLSYGLIAYHVDKSIGLESEVPLIRAHKDSVAKRNTRMVRRRVYM
;
A
#
# COMPACT_ATOMS: atom_id res chain seq x y z
N LYS A 1 -35.73 33.37 16.72
CA LYS A 1 -34.42 33.57 16.02
C LYS A 1 -33.50 32.38 16.21
N VAL A 2 -33.31 31.90 17.44
CA VAL A 2 -32.39 30.71 17.72
C VAL A 2 -32.91 29.48 16.98
N GLU A 3 -34.20 29.15 17.04
CA GLU A 3 -34.78 28.00 16.34
C GLU A 3 -34.57 28.04 14.81
N ALA A 4 -34.68 29.24 14.21
CA ALA A 4 -34.39 29.41 12.78
C ALA A 4 -32.93 29.16 12.43
N ILE A 5 -32.01 29.55 13.31
CA ILE A 5 -30.58 29.29 13.17
C ILE A 5 -30.30 27.77 13.28
N ILE A 6 -30.89 27.11 14.30
CA ILE A 6 -30.73 25.66 14.50
C ILE A 6 -31.25 24.88 13.28
N ARG A 7 -32.45 25.26 12.77
CA ARG A 7 -33.04 24.65 11.58
C ARG A 7 -32.13 24.83 10.36
N HIS A 8 -31.66 26.03 10.10
CA HIS A 8 -30.78 26.30 8.96
C HIS A 8 -29.46 25.56 9.10
N ALA A 9 -28.86 25.53 10.28
CA ALA A 9 -27.64 24.78 10.55
C ALA A 9 -27.81 23.24 10.38
N ARG A 10 -29.03 22.71 10.66
CA ARG A 10 -29.37 21.30 10.41
C ARG A 10 -29.49 20.99 8.92
N GLU A 11 -30.03 21.90 8.12
CA GLU A 11 -30.28 21.72 6.69
C GLU A 11 -29.03 22.00 5.85
N ASP A 12 -28.21 22.97 6.24
CA ASP A 12 -26.98 23.39 5.52
C ASP A 12 -25.72 23.14 6.35
N LYS A 13 -24.99 22.09 5.96
CA LYS A 13 -23.76 21.69 6.63
C LYS A 13 -22.62 22.70 6.43
N ALA A 14 -22.56 23.36 5.27
CA ALA A 14 -21.55 24.39 5.02
C ALA A 14 -21.80 25.60 5.89
N PHE A 15 -23.08 26.06 6.01
CA PHE A 15 -23.48 27.11 6.95
C PHE A 15 -23.12 26.74 8.38
N PHE A 16 -23.45 25.51 8.83
CA PHE A 16 -23.08 25.02 10.16
C PHE A 16 -21.57 25.10 10.41
N ILE A 17 -20.77 24.57 9.48
CA ILE A 17 -19.30 24.50 9.63
C ILE A 17 -18.72 25.94 9.65
N GLU A 18 -19.05 26.77 8.68
CA GLU A 18 -18.45 28.11 8.54
C GLU A 18 -18.82 29.09 9.63
N ASN A 19 -19.94 28.88 10.35
CA ASN A 19 -20.40 29.80 11.37
C ASN A 19 -20.25 29.29 12.82
N PHE A 20 -20.15 27.99 13.04
CA PHE A 20 -20.16 27.43 14.39
C PHE A 20 -19.04 26.49 14.70
N VAL A 21 -18.38 25.88 13.69
CA VAL A 21 -17.25 24.99 13.93
C VAL A 21 -15.96 25.78 14.05
N LYS A 22 -15.26 25.60 15.15
CA LYS A 22 -13.90 26.11 15.33
C LYS A 22 -12.88 24.99 15.23
N ILE A 23 -11.75 25.31 14.62
CA ILE A 23 -10.60 24.41 14.42
C ILE A 23 -9.33 25.07 14.91
N GLU A 24 -8.29 24.27 15.14
CA GLU A 24 -6.93 24.76 15.31
C GLU A 24 -6.30 25.02 13.94
N ASP A 25 -5.88 26.25 13.70
CA ASP A 25 -5.09 26.63 12.52
C ASP A 25 -3.86 27.40 12.98
N LYS A 26 -2.68 26.79 12.76
CA LYS A 26 -1.39 27.38 13.17
C LYS A 26 -1.02 28.62 12.38
N ASP A 27 -1.59 28.77 11.18
CA ASP A 27 -1.33 29.90 10.28
C ASP A 27 -2.33 31.05 10.48
N ALA A 28 -3.33 30.85 11.33
CA ALA A 28 -4.30 31.90 11.68
C ALA A 28 -3.77 32.82 12.79
N PRO A 29 -4.20 34.09 12.85
CA PRO A 29 -3.84 35.01 13.93
C PRO A 29 -4.22 34.50 15.33
N GLU A 30 -5.34 33.78 15.43
CA GLU A 30 -5.79 33.09 16.65
C GLU A 30 -5.64 31.58 16.47
N PRO A 31 -5.06 30.86 17.47
CA PRO A 31 -4.84 29.41 17.37
C PRO A 31 -6.11 28.60 17.15
N VAL A 32 -7.27 29.09 17.59
CA VAL A 32 -8.59 28.49 17.43
C VAL A 32 -9.50 29.46 16.70
N THR A 33 -9.83 29.15 15.45
CA THR A 33 -10.60 30.03 14.56
C THR A 33 -11.79 29.33 13.92
N LEU A 34 -12.75 30.10 13.38
CA LEU A 34 -13.85 29.53 12.61
C LEU A 34 -13.34 28.84 11.35
N PHE A 35 -13.91 27.67 11.09
CA PHE A 35 -13.53 26.88 9.93
C PHE A 35 -14.17 27.43 8.64
N LYS A 36 -13.51 28.38 8.02
CA LYS A 36 -13.92 28.92 6.72
C LYS A 36 -13.46 27.99 5.59
N LEU A 37 -14.40 27.45 4.85
CA LEU A 37 -14.15 26.42 3.85
C LEU A 37 -13.63 27.01 2.53
N TRP A 38 -12.54 26.43 2.06
CA TRP A 38 -12.03 26.70 0.70
C TRP A 38 -12.91 26.01 -0.36
N PRO A 39 -12.88 26.47 -1.64
CA PRO A 39 -13.71 25.89 -2.69
C PRO A 39 -13.60 24.36 -2.79
N LYS A 40 -12.38 23.81 -2.75
CA LYS A 40 -12.14 22.36 -2.81
C LYS A 40 -12.62 21.61 -1.55
N GLN A 41 -12.61 22.24 -0.39
CA GLN A 41 -13.20 21.66 0.82
C GLN A 41 -14.74 21.64 0.74
N LYS A 42 -15.38 22.65 0.11
CA LYS A 42 -16.83 22.65 -0.14
C LYS A 42 -17.23 21.53 -1.11
N GLU A 43 -16.46 21.33 -2.18
CA GLU A 43 -16.64 20.19 -3.09
C GLU A 43 -16.56 18.85 -2.36
N ALA A 44 -15.55 18.68 -1.49
CA ALA A 44 -15.40 17.48 -0.67
C ALA A 44 -16.58 17.31 0.31
N LEU A 45 -17.04 18.38 0.97
CA LEU A 45 -18.20 18.35 1.87
C LEU A 45 -19.47 17.91 1.15
N GLU A 46 -19.73 18.44 -0.04
CA GLU A 46 -20.85 18.02 -0.87
C GLU A 46 -20.77 16.54 -1.25
N ALA A 47 -19.58 16.07 -1.58
CA ALA A 47 -19.41 14.67 -1.91
C ALA A 47 -19.61 13.74 -0.70
N PHE A 48 -19.16 14.13 0.50
CA PHE A 48 -19.47 13.40 1.74
C PHE A 48 -20.98 13.30 1.99
N ASP A 49 -21.70 14.34 1.63
CA ASP A 49 -23.16 14.36 1.80
C ASP A 49 -23.89 13.52 0.74
N LYS A 50 -23.52 13.66 -0.52
CA LYS A 50 -24.21 13.02 -1.65
C LYS A 50 -23.88 11.54 -1.81
N ASN A 51 -22.64 11.12 -1.52
CA ASN A 51 -22.18 9.77 -1.79
C ASN A 51 -22.14 8.89 -0.52
N LYS A 52 -22.35 7.60 -0.70
CA LYS A 52 -22.24 6.61 0.37
C LYS A 52 -20.77 6.28 0.68
N LEU A 53 -19.94 6.17 -0.36
CA LEU A 53 -18.53 5.87 -0.27
C LEU A 53 -17.74 6.99 -0.95
N THR A 54 -16.84 7.63 -0.22
CA THR A 54 -15.97 8.71 -0.76
C THR A 54 -14.50 8.38 -0.45
N VAL A 55 -13.64 8.48 -1.45
CA VAL A 55 -12.19 8.35 -1.30
C VAL A 55 -11.54 9.66 -1.69
N VAL A 56 -10.72 10.21 -0.79
CA VAL A 56 -10.09 11.53 -0.95
C VAL A 56 -8.58 11.38 -0.98
N LEU A 57 -8.01 11.59 -2.15
CA LEU A 57 -6.57 11.77 -2.35
C LEU A 57 -6.24 13.26 -2.23
N LYS A 58 -5.32 13.61 -1.37
CA LYS A 58 -5.03 15.01 -1.05
C LYS A 58 -3.54 15.31 -0.94
N ALA A 59 -3.17 16.56 -1.20
CA ALA A 59 -1.90 17.09 -0.69
C ALA A 59 -1.94 17.23 0.85
N ARG A 60 -0.77 17.34 1.43
CA ARG A 60 -0.61 17.42 2.88
C ARG A 60 -1.21 18.73 3.45
N GLN A 61 -1.74 18.67 4.68
CA GLN A 61 -2.21 19.84 5.46
C GLN A 61 -3.35 20.64 4.83
N LEU A 62 -4.26 20.00 4.11
CA LEU A 62 -5.44 20.66 3.51
C LEU A 62 -6.69 20.64 4.41
N GLY A 63 -6.57 20.36 5.70
CA GLY A 63 -7.69 20.43 6.66
C GLY A 63 -8.78 19.36 6.51
N LEU A 64 -8.57 18.32 5.69
CA LEU A 64 -9.60 17.32 5.36
C LEU A 64 -10.02 16.48 6.57
N SER A 65 -9.11 16.14 7.49
CA SER A 65 -9.46 15.44 8.74
C SER A 65 -10.39 16.32 9.59
N TRP A 66 -10.13 17.64 9.70
CA TRP A 66 -11.04 18.58 10.35
C TRP A 66 -12.40 18.63 9.67
N LEU A 67 -12.44 18.62 8.33
CA LEU A 67 -13.70 18.64 7.56
C LEU A 67 -14.52 17.37 7.80
N ALA A 68 -13.91 16.20 7.78
CA ALA A 68 -14.61 14.95 8.08
C ALA A 68 -15.12 14.89 9.52
N LEU A 69 -14.34 15.41 10.49
CA LEU A 69 -14.78 15.50 11.89
C LEU A 69 -15.90 16.53 12.08
N ALA A 70 -15.89 17.65 11.37
CA ALA A 70 -16.97 18.64 11.38
C ALA A 70 -18.25 18.05 10.76
N PHE A 71 -18.13 17.31 9.66
CA PHE A 71 -19.24 16.55 9.06
C PHE A 71 -19.81 15.51 10.04
N ALA A 72 -18.95 14.76 10.71
CA ALA A 72 -19.34 13.82 11.76
C ALA A 72 -20.06 14.50 12.92
N THR A 73 -19.53 15.65 13.39
CA THR A 73 -20.13 16.42 14.50
C THR A 73 -21.53 16.93 14.13
N HIS A 74 -21.75 17.34 12.87
CA HIS A 74 -23.08 17.70 12.39
C HIS A 74 -24.06 16.51 12.53
N GLY A 75 -23.65 15.29 12.08
CA GLY A 75 -24.48 14.09 12.24
C GLY A 75 -24.78 13.78 13.71
N LEU A 76 -23.74 13.84 14.57
CA LEU A 76 -23.88 13.60 16.00
C LEU A 76 -24.86 14.56 16.69
N LEU A 77 -24.90 15.84 16.26
CA LEU A 77 -25.76 16.87 16.84
C LEU A 77 -27.19 16.80 16.35
N PHE A 78 -27.41 16.47 15.08
CA PHE A 78 -28.71 16.62 14.45
C PHE A 78 -29.45 15.30 14.14
N GLN A 79 -28.81 14.17 14.38
CA GLN A 79 -29.37 12.82 14.15
C GLN A 79 -29.23 11.98 15.41
N PRO A 80 -30.28 11.88 16.26
CA PRO A 80 -30.22 11.04 17.46
C PRO A 80 -29.86 9.59 17.15
N GLY A 81 -28.97 9.02 17.97
CA GLY A 81 -28.47 7.66 17.75
C GLY A 81 -27.42 7.54 16.62
N TYR A 82 -26.90 8.64 16.10
CA TYR A 82 -25.87 8.62 15.06
C TYR A 82 -24.55 8.09 15.61
N SER A 83 -24.00 7.06 14.96
CA SER A 83 -22.77 6.41 15.39
C SER A 83 -21.65 6.66 14.39
N VAL A 84 -20.54 7.20 14.88
CA VAL A 84 -19.32 7.47 14.09
C VAL A 84 -18.16 6.63 14.60
N VAL A 85 -17.50 5.93 13.70
CA VAL A 85 -16.24 5.23 13.96
C VAL A 85 -15.14 5.86 13.14
N ALA A 86 -14.08 6.34 13.79
CA ALA A 86 -12.89 6.86 13.14
C ALA A 86 -11.71 5.91 13.38
N LEU A 87 -10.93 5.64 12.34
CA LEU A 87 -9.76 4.76 12.36
C LEU A 87 -8.53 5.54 11.90
N SER A 88 -7.46 5.47 12.69
CA SER A 88 -6.17 6.06 12.36
C SER A 88 -5.03 5.05 12.52
N LYS A 89 -3.86 5.36 11.98
CA LYS A 89 -2.74 4.40 11.93
C LYS A 89 -2.11 4.11 13.30
N ARG A 90 -2.22 5.05 14.28
CA ARG A 90 -1.62 4.93 15.64
C ARG A 90 -2.60 5.38 16.71
N GLU A 91 -2.36 4.94 17.95
CA GLU A 91 -3.21 5.24 19.10
C GLU A 91 -3.21 6.73 19.45
N ASP A 92 -2.05 7.39 19.41
CA ASP A 92 -1.94 8.83 19.64
C ASP A 92 -2.74 9.64 18.63
N GLU A 93 -2.73 9.26 17.36
CA GLU A 93 -3.54 9.88 16.31
C GLU A 93 -5.03 9.62 16.50
N ALA A 94 -5.41 8.40 16.91
CA ALA A 94 -6.81 8.08 17.22
C ALA A 94 -7.34 8.94 18.39
N LYS A 95 -6.56 9.11 19.44
CA LYS A 95 -6.88 10.03 20.56
C LYS A 95 -6.97 11.49 20.10
N GLU A 96 -6.13 11.89 19.16
CA GLU A 96 -6.14 13.24 18.58
C GLU A 96 -7.45 13.52 17.81
N LEU A 97 -8.02 12.56 17.10
CA LEU A 97 -9.33 12.72 16.45
C LEU A 97 -10.45 12.99 17.47
N VAL A 98 -10.44 12.27 18.61
CA VAL A 98 -11.37 12.52 19.72
C VAL A 98 -11.16 13.92 20.30
N ARG A 99 -9.91 14.33 20.54
CA ARG A 99 -9.57 15.66 21.04
C ARG A 99 -10.09 16.77 20.11
N ARG A 100 -9.98 16.59 18.81
CA ARG A 100 -10.50 17.57 17.82
C ARG A 100 -12.02 17.68 17.84
N VAL A 101 -12.75 16.57 17.87
CA VAL A 101 -14.21 16.62 18.02
C VAL A 101 -14.63 17.27 19.34
N ARG A 102 -13.92 16.95 20.43
CA ARG A 102 -14.13 17.59 21.73
C ARG A 102 -13.90 19.10 21.66
N LEU A 103 -12.85 19.57 20.98
CA LEU A 103 -12.60 21.00 20.77
C LEU A 103 -13.77 21.65 20.02
N ILE A 104 -14.27 21.04 18.95
CA ILE A 104 -15.43 21.56 18.23
C ILE A 104 -16.62 21.74 19.19
N LEU A 105 -16.92 20.74 20.04
CA LEU A 105 -18.04 20.77 20.98
C LEU A 105 -17.83 21.78 22.12
N GLU A 106 -16.60 21.98 22.58
CA GLU A 106 -16.27 22.97 23.63
C GLU A 106 -16.51 24.40 23.18
N TYR A 107 -16.33 24.69 21.89
CA TYR A 107 -16.59 26.01 21.31
C TYR A 107 -17.98 26.14 20.69
N MET A 108 -18.82 25.09 20.74
CA MET A 108 -20.17 25.15 20.19
C MET A 108 -21.06 26.06 21.04
N PRO A 109 -21.89 26.91 20.41
CA PRO A 109 -22.83 27.74 21.15
C PRO A 109 -23.76 26.92 22.05
N PRO A 110 -24.01 27.37 23.30
CA PRO A 110 -24.81 26.65 24.29
C PRO A 110 -26.25 26.29 23.86
N PHE A 111 -26.79 26.96 22.83
CA PHE A 111 -28.12 26.66 22.29
C PHE A 111 -28.13 25.44 21.35
N PHE A 112 -26.97 24.95 20.91
CA PHE A 112 -26.86 23.68 20.21
C PHE A 112 -26.69 22.52 21.18
N ILE A 113 -25.73 22.67 22.14
CA ILE A 113 -25.33 21.60 23.04
C ILE A 113 -24.57 22.16 24.25
N ARG A 114 -24.62 21.45 25.37
CA ARG A 114 -23.86 21.78 26.57
C ARG A 114 -23.05 20.54 27.05
N LYS A 115 -21.94 20.79 27.70
CA LYS A 115 -21.19 19.74 28.37
C LYS A 115 -21.98 19.27 29.59
N LYS A 116 -22.04 17.95 29.78
CA LYS A 116 -22.64 17.34 30.98
C LYS A 116 -21.58 17.31 32.10
N ASP A 117 -21.54 18.41 32.86
CA ASP A 117 -20.69 18.57 34.02
C ASP A 117 -21.41 19.33 35.15
N LYS A 118 -20.69 19.65 36.23
CA LYS A 118 -21.22 20.34 37.39
C LYS A 118 -21.77 21.75 37.12
N ASN A 119 -21.45 22.34 35.96
CA ASN A 119 -21.90 23.66 35.57
C ASN A 119 -23.15 23.62 34.67
N LEU A 120 -23.69 22.41 34.39
CA LEU A 120 -24.92 22.26 33.61
C LEU A 120 -26.09 22.82 34.43
N PRO A 121 -26.86 23.77 33.90
CA PRO A 121 -28.04 24.28 34.61
C PRO A 121 -29.10 23.19 34.83
N ASP A 122 -29.71 23.12 36.00
CA ASP A 122 -30.72 22.12 36.35
C ASP A 122 -31.95 22.13 35.42
N ASN A 123 -32.27 23.29 34.84
CA ASN A 123 -33.37 23.47 33.89
C ASN A 123 -32.96 23.36 32.42
N TYR A 124 -31.80 22.83 32.12
CA TYR A 124 -31.37 22.64 30.74
C TYR A 124 -32.01 21.39 30.13
N GLU A 125 -32.84 21.57 29.14
CA GLU A 125 -33.54 20.49 28.43
C GLU A 125 -32.93 20.12 27.05
N GLY A 126 -31.84 20.77 26.65
CA GLY A 126 -31.19 20.54 25.36
C GLY A 126 -30.23 19.36 25.34
N PRO A 127 -29.59 19.08 24.19
CA PRO A 127 -28.60 18.04 24.06
C PRO A 127 -27.38 18.26 24.97
N THR A 128 -26.85 17.17 25.53
CA THR A 128 -25.64 17.21 26.37
C THR A 128 -24.59 16.27 25.87
N TRP A 129 -23.32 16.62 26.10
CA TRP A 129 -22.18 15.75 25.72
C TRP A 129 -21.23 15.47 26.88
N GLU A 130 -20.61 14.30 26.80
CA GLU A 130 -19.51 13.87 27.67
C GLU A 130 -18.44 13.18 26.81
N ALA A 131 -17.20 13.18 27.28
CA ALA A 131 -16.07 12.62 26.53
C ALA A 131 -15.09 11.90 27.44
N THR A 132 -14.48 10.85 26.91
CA THR A 132 -13.29 10.21 27.40
C THR A 132 -12.11 10.48 26.47
N THR A 133 -11.03 9.75 26.60
CA THR A 133 -9.88 9.80 25.69
C THR A 133 -10.13 9.10 24.34
N THR A 134 -11.11 8.20 24.29
CA THR A 134 -11.35 7.34 23.13
C THR A 134 -12.75 7.49 22.51
N TYR A 135 -13.67 8.10 23.22
CA TYR A 135 -15.02 8.32 22.69
C TYR A 135 -15.66 9.61 23.21
N ILE A 136 -16.69 10.05 22.49
CA ILE A 136 -17.62 11.13 22.87
C ILE A 136 -19.04 10.60 22.76
N SER A 137 -19.87 10.90 23.77
CA SER A 137 -21.28 10.56 23.82
C SER A 137 -22.11 11.85 23.81
N ILE A 138 -23.15 11.90 22.96
CA ILE A 138 -24.12 13.00 22.92
C ILE A 138 -25.50 12.42 23.25
N ASN A 139 -26.10 12.91 24.37
CA ASN A 139 -27.45 12.55 24.78
C ASN A 139 -28.43 13.56 24.21
N HIS A 140 -29.44 13.05 23.51
CA HIS A 140 -30.53 13.85 22.94
C HIS A 140 -31.78 13.68 23.79
N PRO A 141 -32.49 14.76 24.15
CA PRO A 141 -33.71 14.66 24.97
C PRO A 141 -34.78 13.75 24.38
N GLU A 142 -34.86 13.74 23.03
CA GLU A 142 -35.84 12.96 22.26
C GLU A 142 -35.46 11.49 22.04
N SER A 143 -34.29 11.06 22.47
CA SER A 143 -33.77 9.69 22.18
C SER A 143 -33.20 9.03 23.42
N LYS A 144 -33.53 7.76 23.62
CA LYS A 144 -32.87 6.91 24.63
C LYS A 144 -31.50 6.38 24.19
N VAL A 145 -31.21 6.47 22.90
CA VAL A 145 -29.94 6.01 22.34
C VAL A 145 -29.05 7.24 22.08
N PRO A 146 -27.90 7.33 22.73
CA PRO A 146 -26.99 8.44 22.51
C PRO A 146 -26.35 8.35 21.12
N SER A 147 -25.98 9.50 20.55
CA SER A 147 -25.07 9.55 19.43
C SER A 147 -23.63 9.37 19.93
N MET A 148 -22.83 8.60 19.20
CA MET A 148 -21.49 8.21 19.64
C MET A 148 -20.44 8.51 18.59
N PHE A 149 -19.33 9.12 19.00
CA PHE A 149 -18.09 9.17 18.23
C PHE A 149 -17.05 8.31 18.94
N THR A 150 -16.50 7.33 18.25
CA THR A 150 -15.43 6.47 18.81
C THR A 150 -14.28 6.43 17.84
N SER A 151 -13.05 6.52 18.36
CA SER A 151 -11.85 6.42 17.55
C SER A 151 -10.95 5.28 18.02
N PHE A 152 -10.43 4.52 17.04
CA PHE A 152 -9.60 3.34 17.27
C PHE A 152 -8.33 3.38 16.42
N THR A 153 -7.34 2.66 16.91
CA THR A 153 -6.18 2.29 16.09
C THR A 153 -6.60 1.28 15.04
N SER A 154 -5.97 1.36 13.87
CA SER A 154 -6.10 0.37 12.81
C SER A 154 -5.67 -1.02 13.28
N SER A 155 -6.64 -1.90 13.58
CA SER A 155 -6.43 -3.31 13.90
C SER A 155 -7.54 -4.16 13.25
N PRO A 156 -7.28 -5.45 12.94
CA PRO A 156 -8.27 -6.33 12.30
C PRO A 156 -9.58 -6.47 13.08
N ASP A 157 -9.51 -6.39 14.41
CA ASP A 157 -10.67 -6.58 15.30
C ASP A 157 -11.45 -5.28 15.51
N SER A 158 -10.82 -4.12 15.30
CA SER A 158 -11.44 -2.82 15.54
C SER A 158 -12.68 -2.57 14.69
N ALA A 159 -12.74 -3.14 13.48
CA ALA A 159 -13.84 -2.90 12.54
C ALA A 159 -15.02 -3.88 12.67
N ARG A 160 -14.82 -5.03 13.34
CA ARG A 160 -15.86 -6.09 13.46
C ARG A 160 -16.93 -5.79 14.49
N SER A 161 -16.69 -4.88 15.42
CA SER A 161 -17.51 -4.70 16.63
C SER A 161 -18.58 -3.60 16.51
N PHE A 162 -18.73 -2.91 15.36
CA PHE A 162 -19.52 -1.69 15.30
C PHE A 162 -20.59 -1.70 14.23
N THR A 163 -21.74 -1.14 14.62
CA THR A 163 -22.78 -0.66 13.71
C THR A 163 -22.60 0.84 13.56
N ALA A 164 -22.01 1.31 12.47
CA ALA A 164 -21.72 2.72 12.26
C ALA A 164 -22.68 3.38 11.25
N SER A 165 -23.05 4.63 11.49
CA SER A 165 -23.70 5.52 10.54
C SER A 165 -22.66 6.19 9.62
N LEU A 166 -21.43 6.40 10.15
CA LEU A 166 -20.29 6.96 9.42
C LEU A 166 -19.01 6.27 9.87
N VAL A 167 -18.20 5.87 8.90
CA VAL A 167 -16.80 5.41 9.12
C VAL A 167 -15.86 6.42 8.50
N ILE A 168 -14.89 6.89 9.26
CA ILE A 168 -13.79 7.76 8.80
C ILE A 168 -12.49 6.96 8.83
N LEU A 169 -11.83 6.82 7.70
CA LEU A 169 -10.52 6.21 7.55
C LEU A 169 -9.49 7.32 7.32
N ASP A 170 -8.89 7.82 8.40
CA ASP A 170 -7.93 8.92 8.34
C ASP A 170 -6.52 8.37 8.08
N GLU A 171 -5.79 9.02 7.17
CA GLU A 171 -4.49 8.58 6.64
C GLU A 171 -4.51 7.09 6.21
N TRP A 172 -5.55 6.72 5.45
CA TRP A 172 -5.88 5.34 5.09
C TRP A 172 -4.74 4.60 4.38
N ALA A 173 -3.99 5.28 3.50
CA ALA A 173 -2.84 4.69 2.80
C ALA A 173 -1.73 4.18 3.73
N PHE A 174 -1.69 4.67 4.98
CA PHE A 174 -0.65 4.34 5.97
C PHE A 174 -1.15 3.37 7.05
N GLN A 175 -2.39 2.91 6.98
CA GLN A 175 -2.95 1.93 7.90
C GLN A 175 -2.46 0.53 7.55
N MET A 176 -1.87 -0.18 8.51
CA MET A 176 -1.24 -1.49 8.29
C MET A 176 -2.24 -2.57 7.86
N TYR A 177 -3.46 -2.54 8.39
CA TYR A 177 -4.52 -3.53 8.15
C TYR A 177 -5.67 -2.94 7.31
N ALA A 178 -5.36 -2.03 6.40
CA ALA A 178 -6.37 -1.27 5.65
C ALA A 178 -7.37 -2.14 4.90
N GLN A 179 -6.93 -3.27 4.34
CA GLN A 179 -7.78 -4.19 3.60
C GLN A 179 -8.67 -5.03 4.53
N GLU A 180 -8.12 -5.57 5.61
CA GLU A 180 -8.86 -6.35 6.60
C GLU A 180 -9.93 -5.49 7.29
N ILE A 181 -9.57 -4.23 7.60
CA ILE A 181 -10.50 -3.24 8.14
C ILE A 181 -11.62 -2.95 7.14
N TRP A 182 -11.29 -2.77 5.87
CA TRP A 182 -12.29 -2.56 4.83
C TRP A 182 -13.23 -3.77 4.70
N ALA A 183 -12.67 -4.98 4.66
CA ALA A 183 -13.46 -6.21 4.58
C ALA A 183 -14.41 -6.37 5.79
N ALA A 184 -13.99 -5.93 6.98
CA ALA A 184 -14.79 -5.95 8.20
C ALA A 184 -15.83 -4.80 8.27
N ALA A 185 -15.50 -3.63 7.76
CA ALA A 185 -16.37 -2.45 7.77
C ALA A 185 -17.47 -2.52 6.67
N TYR A 186 -17.15 -3.11 5.52
CA TYR A 186 -18.05 -3.11 4.36
C TYR A 186 -19.44 -3.73 4.66
N PRO A 187 -19.59 -4.91 5.30
CA PRO A 187 -20.91 -5.48 5.64
C PRO A 187 -21.72 -4.57 6.57
N VAL A 188 -21.05 -3.85 7.48
CA VAL A 188 -21.69 -2.93 8.43
C VAL A 188 -22.34 -1.76 7.70
N ILE A 189 -21.73 -1.29 6.62
CA ILE A 189 -22.17 -0.13 5.84
C ILE A 189 -23.09 -0.52 4.69
N ASN A 190 -22.95 -1.76 4.19
CA ASN A 190 -23.72 -2.25 3.03
C ASN A 190 -25.13 -2.74 3.39
N ARG A 191 -25.80 -1.98 4.25
CA ARG A 191 -27.22 -2.16 4.59
C ARG A 191 -28.10 -1.24 3.73
N PRO A 192 -29.39 -1.55 3.51
CA PRO A 192 -30.31 -0.67 2.74
C PRO A 192 -30.34 0.76 3.25
N THR A 193 -30.37 0.93 4.59
CA THR A 193 -30.29 2.23 5.30
C THR A 193 -28.87 2.50 5.79
N GLY A 194 -27.86 1.86 5.19
CA GLY A 194 -26.51 1.77 5.73
C GLY A 194 -25.75 3.08 5.78
N GLY A 195 -24.64 3.05 6.51
CA GLY A 195 -23.77 4.18 6.78
C GLY A 195 -22.97 4.66 5.58
N LYS A 196 -22.18 5.70 5.83
CA LYS A 196 -21.23 6.30 4.88
C LYS A 196 -19.79 5.93 5.22
N VAL A 197 -18.91 5.97 4.24
CA VAL A 197 -17.45 5.88 4.44
C VAL A 197 -16.78 7.08 3.81
N ILE A 198 -15.86 7.66 4.55
CA ILE A 198 -14.95 8.71 4.09
C ILE A 198 -13.54 8.24 4.32
N GLY A 199 -12.83 7.86 3.25
CA GLY A 199 -11.42 7.50 3.28
C GLY A 199 -10.57 8.68 2.83
N ILE A 200 -9.64 9.14 3.66
CA ILE A 200 -8.80 10.30 3.40
C ILE A 200 -7.33 9.90 3.53
N SER A 201 -6.49 10.27 2.55
CA SER A 201 -5.05 10.07 2.66
C SER A 201 -4.25 10.98 1.72
N THR A 202 -2.99 11.21 2.05
CA THR A 202 -1.94 11.46 1.06
C THR A 202 -1.59 10.14 0.36
N ALA A 203 -0.88 10.23 -0.76
CA ALA A 203 -0.52 9.04 -1.53
C ALA A 203 0.53 8.18 -0.82
N ARG A 204 0.37 6.86 -0.98
CA ARG A 204 1.41 5.87 -0.70
C ARG A 204 1.37 4.78 -1.77
N ILE A 205 2.46 4.63 -2.49
CA ILE A 205 2.58 3.62 -3.55
C ILE A 205 2.48 2.22 -2.95
N GLY A 206 1.77 1.31 -3.65
CA GLY A 206 1.56 -0.07 -3.23
C GLY A 206 0.59 -0.24 -2.05
N SER A 207 -0.11 0.82 -1.63
CA SER A 207 -1.10 0.74 -0.56
C SER A 207 -2.47 0.25 -1.07
N PHE A 208 -3.26 -0.34 -0.18
CA PHE A 208 -4.66 -0.68 -0.48
C PHE A 208 -5.49 0.57 -0.85
N PHE A 209 -5.17 1.73 -0.28
CA PHE A 209 -5.79 3.00 -0.64
C PHE A 209 -5.56 3.36 -2.12
N GLN A 210 -4.34 3.15 -2.66
CA GLN A 210 -4.06 3.36 -4.08
C GLN A 210 -4.92 2.45 -4.96
N GLU A 211 -5.04 1.18 -4.61
CA GLU A 211 -5.89 0.22 -5.32
C GLU A 211 -7.36 0.66 -5.35
N VAL A 212 -7.89 1.11 -4.20
CA VAL A 212 -9.26 1.65 -4.11
C VAL A 212 -9.42 2.90 -4.95
N TRP A 213 -8.44 3.81 -4.91
CA TRP A 213 -8.42 5.04 -5.69
C TRP A 213 -8.41 4.77 -7.19
N GLU A 214 -7.50 3.95 -7.67
CA GLU A 214 -7.37 3.60 -9.09
C GLU A 214 -8.65 2.91 -9.61
N LYS A 215 -9.24 2.01 -8.83
CA LYS A 215 -10.54 1.38 -9.17
C LYS A 215 -11.68 2.39 -9.18
N ALA A 216 -11.68 3.38 -8.29
CA ALA A 216 -12.68 4.44 -8.27
C ALA A 216 -12.56 5.35 -9.51
N MET A 217 -11.34 5.76 -9.86
CA MET A 217 -11.08 6.54 -11.08
C MET A 217 -11.47 5.80 -12.36
N ALA A 218 -11.32 4.47 -12.37
CA ALA A 218 -11.71 3.61 -13.48
C ALA A 218 -13.20 3.22 -13.49
N GLY A 219 -14.01 3.67 -12.51
CA GLY A 219 -15.42 3.28 -12.34
C GLY A 219 -15.63 1.81 -12.00
N LYS A 220 -14.62 1.12 -11.44
CA LYS A 220 -14.63 -0.31 -11.11
C LYS A 220 -15.04 -0.61 -9.67
N ASN A 221 -15.32 0.41 -8.87
CA ASN A 221 -15.87 0.29 -7.52
C ASN A 221 -16.90 1.40 -7.28
N ASN A 222 -17.57 1.38 -6.12
CA ASN A 222 -18.62 2.33 -5.78
C ASN A 222 -18.11 3.58 -5.01
N PHE A 223 -16.81 3.78 -4.92
CA PHE A 223 -16.27 4.98 -4.30
C PHE A 223 -16.33 6.17 -5.27
N HIS A 224 -16.72 7.31 -4.73
CA HIS A 224 -16.61 8.60 -5.42
C HIS A 224 -15.23 9.18 -5.12
N PRO A 225 -14.34 9.31 -6.14
CA PRO A 225 -13.00 9.83 -5.94
C PRO A 225 -12.98 11.37 -5.94
N ILE A 226 -12.22 11.95 -5.02
CA ILE A 226 -11.97 13.39 -4.95
C ILE A 226 -10.48 13.63 -4.80
N PHE A 227 -9.94 14.50 -5.63
CA PHE A 227 -8.57 14.94 -5.57
C PHE A 227 -8.46 16.39 -5.12
N LEU A 228 -7.61 16.63 -4.12
CA LEU A 228 -7.26 17.99 -3.67
C LEU A 228 -5.75 18.22 -3.91
N PRO A 229 -5.38 18.94 -4.97
CA PRO A 229 -4.01 19.34 -5.24
C PRO A 229 -3.46 20.33 -4.20
N TRP A 230 -2.15 20.54 -4.21
CA TRP A 230 -1.47 21.43 -3.27
C TRP A 230 -2.02 22.86 -3.27
N TYR A 231 -2.43 23.37 -4.43
CA TYR A 231 -3.02 24.71 -4.60
C TYR A 231 -4.50 24.81 -4.17
N SER A 232 -5.05 23.78 -3.56
CA SER A 232 -6.37 23.85 -2.91
C SER A 232 -6.36 24.75 -1.67
N ASP A 233 -5.21 24.97 -1.06
CA ASP A 233 -4.99 26.01 -0.05
C ASP A 233 -4.67 27.32 -0.76
N PRO A 234 -5.55 28.33 -0.71
CA PRO A 234 -5.36 29.60 -1.41
C PRO A 234 -4.19 30.45 -0.89
N ARG A 235 -3.59 30.07 0.24
CA ARG A 235 -2.40 30.71 0.81
C ARG A 235 -1.11 30.25 0.14
N ARG A 236 -1.15 29.08 -0.52
CA ARG A 236 0.00 28.50 -1.23
C ARG A 236 0.14 29.11 -2.61
N THR A 237 1.25 29.80 -2.86
CA THR A 237 1.58 30.40 -4.14
C THR A 237 2.44 29.47 -5.01
N GLN A 238 2.61 29.80 -6.29
CA GLN A 238 3.55 29.07 -7.16
C GLN A 238 4.98 29.16 -6.61
N GLN A 239 5.39 30.32 -6.08
CA GLN A 239 6.72 30.47 -5.46
C GLN A 239 6.89 29.53 -4.27
N TRP A 240 5.88 29.44 -3.39
CA TRP A 240 5.89 28.47 -2.28
C TRP A 240 6.07 27.03 -2.78
N TYR A 241 5.46 26.68 -3.90
CA TYR A 241 5.58 25.34 -4.46
C TYR A 241 6.99 25.08 -5.02
N GLU A 242 7.59 26.03 -5.73
CA GLU A 242 8.97 25.91 -6.22
C GLU A 242 9.99 25.84 -5.07
N ASP A 243 9.81 26.62 -4.04
CA ASP A 243 10.65 26.57 -2.84
C ASP A 243 10.52 25.19 -2.15
N THR A 244 9.28 24.69 -2.01
CA THR A 244 9.02 23.36 -1.44
C THR A 244 9.64 22.24 -2.27
N LYS A 245 9.61 22.35 -3.61
CA LYS A 245 10.27 21.42 -4.53
C LYS A 245 11.78 21.41 -4.34
N ALA A 246 12.38 22.57 -4.15
CA ALA A 246 13.81 22.69 -3.89
C ALA A 246 14.23 22.06 -2.56
N GLU A 247 13.42 22.23 -1.51
CA GLU A 247 13.69 21.70 -0.16
C GLU A 247 13.35 20.18 -0.05
N LEU A 248 12.36 19.69 -0.81
CA LEU A 248 11.88 18.31 -0.77
C LEU A 248 11.96 17.62 -2.14
N PRO A 249 13.12 17.65 -2.84
CA PRO A 249 13.21 17.19 -4.23
C PRO A 249 12.76 15.73 -4.44
N LEU A 250 12.81 14.90 -3.37
CA LEU A 250 12.51 13.49 -3.43
C LEU A 250 11.03 13.13 -3.14
N SER A 251 10.29 14.00 -2.46
CA SER A 251 8.96 13.66 -1.94
C SER A 251 7.89 14.71 -2.24
N TYR A 252 8.24 15.85 -2.87
CA TYR A 252 7.29 16.93 -3.09
C TYR A 252 6.07 16.49 -3.92
N LEU A 253 6.25 15.62 -4.91
CA LEU A 253 5.15 15.10 -5.72
C LEU A 253 4.17 14.25 -4.89
N GLN A 254 4.69 13.44 -3.97
CA GLN A 254 3.85 12.63 -3.08
C GLN A 254 3.12 13.50 -2.03
N GLU A 255 3.84 14.47 -1.44
CA GLU A 255 3.32 15.29 -0.35
C GLU A 255 2.46 16.48 -0.84
N TYR A 256 2.81 17.02 -1.99
CA TYR A 256 2.18 18.21 -2.58
C TYR A 256 1.89 18.02 -4.08
N PRO A 257 1.14 16.98 -4.47
CA PRO A 257 0.85 16.71 -5.88
C PRO A 257 0.00 17.79 -6.52
N ALA A 258 0.26 18.06 -7.82
CA ALA A 258 -0.59 18.90 -8.65
C ALA A 258 -1.67 18.08 -9.39
N THR A 259 -1.38 16.80 -9.67
CA THR A 259 -2.30 15.84 -10.31
C THR A 259 -2.35 14.53 -9.51
N PRO A 260 -3.37 13.69 -9.69
CA PRO A 260 -3.40 12.36 -9.08
C PRO A 260 -2.22 11.47 -9.51
N GLU A 261 -1.78 11.63 -10.76
CA GLU A 261 -0.64 10.90 -11.33
C GLU A 261 0.65 11.29 -10.63
N ASP A 262 0.87 12.59 -10.35
CA ASP A 262 2.01 13.07 -9.56
C ASP A 262 2.06 12.41 -8.18
N ALA A 263 0.89 12.31 -7.53
CA ALA A 263 0.79 11.77 -6.18
C ALA A 263 1.31 10.33 -6.07
N PHE A 264 1.07 9.52 -7.10
CA PHE A 264 1.53 8.14 -7.21
C PHE A 264 2.71 7.99 -8.18
N SER A 265 3.24 9.10 -8.74
CA SER A 265 4.48 9.03 -9.49
C SER A 265 5.60 8.68 -8.52
N ALA A 266 6.42 7.75 -8.93
CA ALA A 266 7.62 7.38 -8.21
C ALA A 266 8.67 8.50 -8.34
N GLY A 267 8.43 9.65 -7.72
CA GLY A 267 9.51 10.60 -7.47
C GLY A 267 10.67 9.86 -6.84
N SER A 268 11.87 10.37 -6.90
CA SER A 268 13.17 9.85 -6.42
C SER A 268 13.21 8.96 -5.14
N ALA A 269 12.05 8.59 -4.58
CA ALA A 269 11.88 7.59 -3.52
C ALA A 269 11.71 6.16 -4.05
N THR A 270 11.75 5.91 -5.39
CA THR A 270 11.76 4.54 -5.91
C THR A 270 13.02 3.81 -5.54
N ALA A 271 12.88 2.49 -5.36
CA ALA A 271 14.02 1.65 -5.10
C ALA A 271 14.99 1.62 -6.31
N PHE A 272 14.47 1.75 -7.53
CA PHE A 272 15.20 1.60 -8.79
C PHE A 272 14.94 2.76 -9.77
N PRO A 273 15.48 3.97 -9.48
CA PRO A 273 15.28 5.15 -10.33
C PRO A 273 15.96 5.03 -11.70
N GLU A 274 16.95 4.14 -11.86
CA GLU A 274 17.66 3.87 -13.10
C GLU A 274 16.88 2.99 -14.08
N PHE A 275 15.75 2.39 -13.65
CA PHE A 275 14.92 1.62 -14.57
C PHE A 275 14.30 2.54 -15.63
N ASP A 276 14.69 2.32 -16.87
CA ASP A 276 14.23 3.06 -18.04
C ASP A 276 13.64 2.05 -19.05
N PRO A 277 12.33 2.10 -19.34
CA PRO A 277 11.71 1.19 -20.31
C PRO A 277 12.37 1.21 -21.68
N ASP A 278 12.88 2.37 -22.15
CA ASP A 278 13.52 2.48 -23.46
C ASP A 278 14.86 1.75 -23.54
N ILE A 279 15.48 1.45 -22.38
CA ILE A 279 16.78 0.77 -22.29
C ILE A 279 16.59 -0.70 -21.86
N HIS A 280 15.69 -0.95 -20.91
CA HIS A 280 15.57 -2.25 -20.24
C HIS A 280 14.49 -3.16 -20.85
N VAL A 281 13.50 -2.60 -21.54
CA VAL A 281 12.40 -3.37 -22.15
C VAL A 281 12.66 -3.55 -23.64
N ILE A 282 12.60 -4.80 -24.09
CA ILE A 282 12.86 -5.14 -25.48
C ILE A 282 11.76 -6.02 -26.06
N GLU A 283 11.67 -6.01 -27.39
CA GLU A 283 10.78 -6.95 -28.10
C GLU A 283 11.28 -8.38 -27.95
N PRO A 284 10.37 -9.37 -27.84
CA PRO A 284 10.75 -10.77 -27.80
C PRO A 284 11.45 -11.21 -29.09
N PHE A 285 12.43 -12.09 -28.92
CA PHE A 285 13.13 -12.76 -30.03
C PHE A 285 13.38 -14.22 -29.65
N ASP A 286 13.72 -15.05 -30.63
CA ASP A 286 14.03 -16.45 -30.41
C ASP A 286 15.39 -16.61 -29.71
N LEU A 287 15.35 -17.06 -28.46
CA LEU A 287 16.55 -17.25 -27.64
C LEU A 287 17.37 -18.46 -28.16
N PRO A 288 18.68 -18.32 -28.38
CA PRO A 288 19.56 -19.42 -28.75
C PRO A 288 19.46 -20.61 -27.75
N ASP A 289 19.44 -21.84 -28.27
CA ASP A 289 19.30 -23.04 -27.43
C ASP A 289 20.45 -23.24 -26.45
N HIS A 290 21.63 -22.76 -26.79
CA HIS A 290 22.86 -22.91 -25.96
C HIS A 290 22.88 -21.89 -24.81
N TRP A 291 22.01 -20.90 -24.77
CA TRP A 291 21.93 -19.98 -23.66
C TRP A 291 21.44 -20.69 -22.41
N ARG A 292 22.15 -20.48 -21.32
CA ARG A 292 21.79 -21.00 -20.01
C ARG A 292 20.48 -20.39 -19.55
N ARG A 293 19.53 -21.22 -19.06
CA ARG A 293 18.19 -20.79 -18.63
C ARG A 293 17.85 -21.31 -17.24
N TRP A 294 17.13 -20.53 -16.47
CA TRP A 294 16.66 -20.93 -15.13
C TRP A 294 15.35 -20.22 -14.78
N LEU A 295 14.77 -20.62 -13.64
CA LEU A 295 13.53 -20.08 -13.08
C LEU A 295 13.77 -19.43 -11.73
N SER A 296 12.86 -18.52 -11.37
CA SER A 296 12.65 -18.14 -9.99
C SER A 296 11.16 -18.06 -9.67
N VAL A 297 10.82 -18.21 -8.38
CA VAL A 297 9.46 -18.05 -7.88
C VAL A 297 9.44 -17.34 -6.54
N ASP A 298 8.61 -16.34 -6.44
CA ASP A 298 8.07 -15.86 -5.17
C ASP A 298 6.67 -16.46 -4.99
N ASN A 299 6.48 -17.20 -3.86
CA ASN A 299 5.35 -18.11 -3.69
C ASN A 299 4.10 -17.37 -3.18
N GLY A 300 2.92 -17.75 -3.66
CA GLY A 300 1.66 -17.25 -3.15
C GLY A 300 0.47 -18.15 -3.50
N TYR A 301 -0.48 -18.31 -2.56
CA TYR A 301 -1.78 -18.91 -2.79
C TYR A 301 -2.88 -17.91 -2.49
N ASP A 302 -2.94 -17.42 -1.26
CA ASP A 302 -3.83 -16.32 -0.85
C ASP A 302 -3.28 -14.96 -1.28
N HIS A 303 -1.96 -14.84 -1.32
CA HIS A 303 -1.21 -13.68 -1.81
C HIS A 303 -0.87 -13.84 -3.30
N PRO A 304 -0.52 -12.74 -4.00
CA PRO A 304 0.05 -12.80 -5.33
C PRO A 304 1.28 -13.70 -5.39
N PHE A 305 1.60 -14.20 -6.58
CA PHE A 305 2.84 -14.94 -6.85
C PHE A 305 3.47 -14.44 -8.15
N ALA A 306 4.78 -14.71 -8.31
CA ALA A 306 5.51 -14.39 -9.53
C ALA A 306 6.51 -15.51 -9.88
N TRP A 307 6.33 -16.11 -11.05
CA TRP A 307 7.29 -16.97 -11.73
C TRP A 307 7.96 -16.19 -12.84
N LEU A 308 9.31 -16.23 -12.90
CA LEU A 308 10.10 -15.57 -13.93
C LEU A 308 11.06 -16.55 -14.56
N TRP A 309 11.22 -16.47 -15.90
CA TRP A 309 12.16 -17.23 -16.70
C TRP A 309 13.32 -16.34 -17.12
N TYR A 310 14.52 -16.86 -16.99
CA TYR A 310 15.75 -16.14 -17.30
C TYR A 310 16.56 -16.89 -18.35
N ALA A 311 17.23 -16.10 -19.18
CA ALA A 311 18.30 -16.56 -20.05
C ALA A 311 19.50 -15.64 -19.91
N VAL A 312 20.72 -16.13 -20.22
CA VAL A 312 21.94 -15.32 -20.23
C VAL A 312 22.72 -15.58 -21.48
N ASP A 313 23.18 -14.49 -22.12
CA ASP A 313 24.06 -14.55 -23.28
C ASP A 313 25.54 -14.71 -22.90
N GLU A 314 26.43 -14.82 -23.91
CA GLU A 314 27.86 -14.99 -23.74
C GLU A 314 28.55 -13.78 -23.09
N ASP A 315 27.95 -12.57 -23.23
CA ASP A 315 28.45 -11.34 -22.65
C ASP A 315 28.00 -11.15 -21.20
N GLY A 316 27.13 -12.04 -20.72
CA GLY A 316 26.58 -12.01 -19.35
C GLY A 316 25.42 -11.04 -19.18
N ASN A 317 24.73 -10.66 -20.26
CA ASN A 317 23.48 -9.95 -20.18
C ASN A 317 22.36 -10.94 -19.83
N VAL A 318 21.53 -10.59 -18.86
CA VAL A 318 20.43 -11.42 -18.38
C VAL A 318 19.11 -10.93 -18.98
N TYR A 319 18.37 -11.86 -19.54
CA TYR A 319 17.07 -11.64 -20.15
C TYR A 319 15.98 -12.27 -19.29
N VAL A 320 15.01 -11.46 -18.84
CA VAL A 320 13.75 -11.98 -18.30
C VAL A 320 12.80 -12.11 -19.48
N TYR A 321 12.65 -13.33 -20.01
CA TYR A 321 11.96 -13.53 -21.28
C TYR A 321 10.53 -14.03 -21.16
N ARG A 322 10.12 -14.46 -19.95
CA ARG A 322 8.75 -14.92 -19.69
C ARG A 322 8.36 -14.67 -18.25
N GLU A 323 7.09 -14.39 -18.04
CA GLU A 323 6.48 -14.14 -16.74
C GLU A 323 5.16 -14.92 -16.62
N PHE A 324 4.96 -15.55 -15.46
CA PHE A 324 3.66 -16.05 -15.03
C PHE A 324 3.40 -15.53 -13.62
N SER A 325 2.55 -14.55 -13.53
CA SER A 325 2.24 -13.87 -12.28
C SER A 325 0.74 -13.81 -12.08
N ARG A 326 0.33 -13.73 -10.82
CA ARG A 326 -1.04 -13.48 -10.42
C ARG A 326 -1.11 -12.20 -9.60
N SER A 327 -2.03 -11.33 -9.93
CA SER A 327 -2.41 -10.19 -9.10
C SER A 327 -3.38 -10.61 -8.00
N ARG A 328 -3.60 -9.74 -7.02
CA ARG A 328 -4.49 -10.01 -5.89
C ARG A 328 -5.94 -10.27 -6.31
N ASP A 329 -6.38 -9.62 -7.38
CA ASP A 329 -7.76 -9.72 -7.90
C ASP A 329 -7.99 -10.93 -8.82
N ASP A 330 -6.92 -11.59 -9.24
CA ASP A 330 -7.04 -12.77 -10.11
C ASP A 330 -7.49 -13.99 -9.31
N PRO A 331 -8.15 -14.97 -9.95
CA PRO A 331 -8.53 -16.22 -9.30
C PRO A 331 -7.34 -16.92 -8.66
N LYS A 332 -7.55 -17.54 -7.51
CA LYS A 332 -6.53 -18.34 -6.83
C LYS A 332 -6.19 -19.57 -7.65
N ILE A 333 -4.91 -19.90 -7.72
CA ILE A 333 -4.36 -21.04 -8.47
C ILE A 333 -3.61 -21.94 -7.49
N LEU A 334 -3.96 -23.22 -7.44
CA LEU A 334 -3.30 -24.21 -6.59
C LEU A 334 -1.83 -24.36 -6.98
N TYR A 335 -0.96 -24.66 -6.01
CA TYR A 335 0.47 -24.83 -6.27
C TYR A 335 0.78 -25.90 -7.33
N THR A 336 0.02 -27.00 -7.34
CA THR A 336 0.11 -28.04 -8.38
C THR A 336 -0.30 -27.52 -9.77
N GLU A 337 -1.32 -26.67 -9.84
CA GLU A 337 -1.76 -26.04 -11.08
C GLU A 337 -0.77 -24.98 -11.57
N GLN A 338 -0.17 -24.22 -10.63
CA GLN A 338 0.92 -23.29 -10.98
C GLN A 338 2.08 -24.03 -11.63
N ALA A 339 2.52 -25.13 -11.02
CA ALA A 339 3.59 -25.96 -11.57
C ALA A 339 3.25 -26.57 -12.93
N ALA A 340 2.01 -27.09 -13.11
CA ALA A 340 1.57 -27.63 -14.38
C ALA A 340 1.60 -26.54 -15.48
N ARG A 341 1.17 -25.31 -15.17
CA ARG A 341 1.29 -24.18 -16.09
C ARG A 341 2.73 -23.80 -16.40
N VAL A 342 3.61 -23.80 -15.40
CA VAL A 342 5.05 -23.54 -15.61
C VAL A 342 5.63 -24.58 -16.58
N VAL A 343 5.30 -25.85 -16.43
CA VAL A 343 5.73 -26.92 -17.36
C VAL A 343 5.18 -26.67 -18.77
N GLU A 344 3.88 -26.35 -18.88
CA GLU A 344 3.22 -26.06 -20.16
C GLU A 344 3.86 -24.84 -20.86
N MET A 345 4.17 -23.80 -20.10
CA MET A 345 4.81 -22.58 -20.63
C MET A 345 6.30 -22.75 -20.95
N SER A 346 6.94 -23.80 -20.46
CA SER A 346 8.37 -24.11 -20.70
C SER A 346 8.55 -25.08 -21.88
N VAL A 347 7.67 -25.03 -22.87
CA VAL A 347 7.77 -25.83 -24.10
C VAL A 347 8.54 -25.03 -25.14
N ALA A 348 9.64 -25.63 -25.65
CA ALA A 348 10.38 -25.10 -26.79
C ALA A 348 9.84 -25.71 -28.09
N VAL A 349 9.62 -24.85 -29.07
CA VAL A 349 9.21 -25.24 -30.41
C VAL A 349 10.38 -24.90 -31.35
N SER A 350 10.97 -25.91 -31.98
CA SER A 350 12.04 -25.73 -32.96
C SER A 350 11.74 -26.47 -34.25
N LEU A 351 12.28 -25.98 -35.35
CA LEU A 351 12.24 -26.69 -36.65
C LEU A 351 13.56 -27.47 -36.81
N ASP A 352 13.47 -28.75 -37.15
CA ASP A 352 14.63 -29.53 -37.51
C ASP A 352 15.21 -29.13 -38.90
N ASN A 353 16.40 -29.61 -39.23
CA ASN A 353 17.03 -29.36 -40.52
C ASN A 353 16.22 -29.83 -41.75
N LYS A 354 15.10 -30.52 -41.54
CA LYS A 354 14.17 -30.98 -42.57
C LYS A 354 12.84 -30.24 -42.59
N GLY A 355 12.74 -29.19 -41.73
CA GLY A 355 11.50 -28.40 -41.60
C GLY A 355 10.42 -29.06 -40.77
N SER A 356 10.72 -30.16 -40.06
CA SER A 356 9.76 -30.80 -39.14
C SER A 356 9.71 -30.06 -37.82
N LEU A 357 8.51 -29.88 -37.27
CA LEU A 357 8.27 -29.23 -35.99
C LEU A 357 8.71 -30.16 -34.85
N ASN A 358 9.72 -29.77 -34.11
CA ASN A 358 10.09 -30.40 -32.84
C ASN A 358 9.50 -29.61 -31.67
N ILE A 359 8.73 -30.29 -30.83
CA ILE A 359 8.19 -29.76 -29.60
C ILE A 359 8.87 -30.50 -28.45
N GLY A 360 9.62 -29.77 -27.64
CA GLY A 360 10.31 -30.31 -26.47
C GLY A 360 10.23 -29.34 -25.30
N ASN A 361 10.62 -29.82 -24.13
CA ASN A 361 10.75 -28.91 -22.97
C ASN A 361 12.03 -28.09 -23.11
N GLU A 362 11.96 -26.83 -22.76
CA GLU A 362 13.15 -26.00 -22.59
C GLU A 362 14.09 -26.63 -21.56
N HIS A 363 15.39 -26.60 -21.81
CA HIS A 363 16.35 -27.00 -20.79
C HIS A 363 16.49 -25.90 -19.76
N LEU A 364 16.02 -26.16 -18.54
CA LEU A 364 16.08 -25.24 -17.40
C LEU A 364 17.01 -25.85 -16.33
N ASP A 365 18.04 -25.16 -15.93
CA ASP A 365 19.07 -25.66 -15.02
C ASP A 365 18.54 -25.87 -13.60
N PHE A 366 17.81 -24.90 -13.07
CA PHE A 366 17.27 -24.90 -11.71
C PHE A 366 16.13 -23.90 -11.55
N CYS A 367 15.44 -23.99 -10.41
CA CYS A 367 14.48 -23.00 -9.94
C CYS A 367 14.88 -22.46 -8.58
N VAL A 368 14.87 -21.14 -8.40
CA VAL A 368 15.09 -20.50 -7.10
C VAL A 368 13.76 -20.13 -6.47
N ALA A 369 13.54 -20.55 -5.22
CA ALA A 369 12.32 -20.28 -4.48
C ALA A 369 12.61 -19.65 -3.13
N GLY A 370 11.65 -18.86 -2.60
CA GLY A 370 11.70 -18.29 -1.27
C GLY A 370 11.87 -19.36 -0.19
N LEU A 371 12.38 -19.00 0.99
CA LEU A 371 12.66 -19.97 2.08
C LEU A 371 11.39 -20.67 2.61
N ASP A 372 10.26 -20.04 2.52
CA ASP A 372 8.95 -20.56 2.89
C ASP A 372 8.55 -21.81 2.09
N ALA A 373 9.07 -21.95 0.87
CA ALA A 373 8.82 -23.12 0.01
C ALA A 373 9.28 -24.46 0.61
N TRP A 374 10.18 -24.42 1.59
CA TRP A 374 10.67 -25.63 2.30
C TRP A 374 10.00 -25.84 3.67
N ASN A 375 9.09 -24.97 4.07
CA ASN A 375 8.37 -25.13 5.30
C ASN A 375 7.17 -26.07 5.09
N THR A 376 6.96 -27.01 6.03
CA THR A 376 5.73 -27.79 6.08
C THR A 376 4.62 -26.87 6.60
N HIS A 377 3.54 -26.73 5.84
CA HIS A 377 2.41 -25.92 6.30
C HIS A 377 1.75 -26.59 7.52
N HIS A 378 1.70 -25.90 8.64
CA HIS A 378 1.06 -26.37 9.88
C HIS A 378 -0.44 -26.71 9.75
N ARG A 379 -1.06 -26.40 8.61
CA ARG A 379 -2.48 -26.68 8.31
C ARG A 379 -2.68 -27.91 7.42
N ASP A 380 -1.61 -28.44 6.85
CA ASP A 380 -1.70 -29.61 6.00
C ASP A 380 -1.20 -30.85 6.75
N THR A 381 -2.10 -31.81 6.96
CA THR A 381 -1.80 -33.08 7.63
C THR A 381 -0.92 -33.99 6.77
N SER A 382 -0.65 -33.65 5.49
CA SER A 382 0.17 -34.45 4.58
C SER A 382 1.67 -34.35 4.84
N GLY A 383 2.12 -33.30 5.56
CA GLY A 383 3.54 -33.03 5.81
C GLY A 383 4.35 -32.60 4.57
N LYS A 384 3.67 -32.27 3.46
CA LYS A 384 4.30 -31.82 2.21
C LYS A 384 4.78 -30.39 2.29
N THR A 385 5.89 -30.09 1.63
CA THR A 385 6.40 -28.75 1.39
C THR A 385 5.80 -28.16 0.09
N LEU A 386 5.94 -26.86 -0.16
CA LEU A 386 5.53 -26.27 -1.45
C LEU A 386 6.32 -26.89 -2.62
N ILE A 387 7.57 -27.23 -2.41
CA ILE A 387 8.39 -27.91 -3.40
C ILE A 387 7.78 -29.27 -3.80
N ASP A 388 7.20 -30.00 -2.84
CA ASP A 388 6.55 -31.27 -3.11
C ASP A 388 5.28 -31.07 -3.93
N TYR A 389 4.49 -30.01 -3.67
CA TYR A 389 3.33 -29.66 -4.51
C TYR A 389 3.75 -29.26 -5.93
N TYR A 390 4.86 -28.55 -6.11
CA TYR A 390 5.37 -28.22 -7.44
C TYR A 390 5.82 -29.46 -8.21
N ARG A 391 6.44 -30.44 -7.53
CA ARG A 391 6.77 -31.72 -8.12
C ARG A 391 5.55 -32.56 -8.50
N ASP A 392 4.53 -32.58 -7.63
CA ASP A 392 3.25 -33.22 -7.89
C ASP A 392 2.54 -32.62 -9.12
N GLY A 393 2.71 -31.32 -9.36
CA GLY A 393 2.24 -30.60 -10.55
C GLY A 393 3.08 -30.84 -11.81
N GLY A 394 4.10 -31.71 -11.75
CA GLY A 394 4.91 -32.14 -12.90
C GLY A 394 6.22 -31.36 -13.09
N LEU A 395 6.55 -30.39 -12.24
CA LEU A 395 7.79 -29.61 -12.37
C LEU A 395 8.98 -30.38 -11.80
N GLN A 396 9.68 -31.14 -12.67
CA GLN A 396 10.85 -31.95 -12.32
C GLN A 396 12.16 -31.19 -12.54
N ILE A 397 12.45 -30.23 -11.65
CA ILE A 397 13.64 -29.39 -11.71
C ILE A 397 14.33 -29.36 -10.34
N GLY A 398 15.65 -29.07 -10.32
CA GLY A 398 16.39 -28.82 -9.08
C GLY A 398 15.99 -27.50 -8.44
N PHE A 399 15.50 -27.52 -7.19
CA PHE A 399 15.16 -26.28 -6.46
C PHE A 399 16.32 -25.81 -5.59
N ARG A 400 16.55 -24.50 -5.60
CA ARG A 400 17.55 -23.81 -4.77
C ARG A 400 16.87 -22.81 -3.85
N LYS A 401 17.42 -22.64 -2.65
CA LYS A 401 16.93 -21.64 -1.68
C LYS A 401 17.37 -20.25 -2.09
N ALA A 402 16.41 -19.30 -2.07
CA ALA A 402 16.72 -17.91 -2.29
C ALA A 402 17.61 -17.35 -1.17
N ILE A 403 18.47 -16.41 -1.52
CA ILE A 403 19.21 -15.59 -0.56
C ILE A 403 18.28 -14.46 -0.13
N VAL A 404 17.99 -14.38 1.18
CA VAL A 404 16.97 -13.46 1.73
C VAL A 404 17.52 -12.13 2.23
N ASP A 405 18.83 -11.90 2.14
CA ASP A 405 19.40 -10.60 2.51
C ASP A 405 18.91 -9.50 1.57
N ARG A 406 18.00 -8.66 2.06
CA ARG A 406 17.32 -7.63 1.29
C ARG A 406 18.23 -6.53 0.76
N ARG A 407 19.33 -6.24 1.47
CA ARG A 407 20.32 -5.25 1.02
C ARG A 407 21.11 -5.81 -0.17
N LEU A 408 21.58 -7.05 -0.04
CA LEU A 408 22.27 -7.72 -1.14
C LEU A 408 21.38 -7.87 -2.37
N ARG A 409 20.11 -8.24 -2.17
CA ARG A 409 19.11 -8.36 -3.25
C ARG A 409 18.94 -7.05 -4.02
N LYS A 410 18.78 -5.94 -3.30
CA LYS A 410 18.65 -4.62 -3.90
C LYS A 410 19.92 -4.21 -4.64
N ALA A 411 21.10 -4.41 -4.03
CA ALA A 411 22.39 -4.07 -4.64
C ALA A 411 22.64 -4.82 -5.96
N VAL A 412 22.30 -6.12 -6.00
CA VAL A 412 22.43 -6.92 -7.22
C VAL A 412 21.49 -6.44 -8.31
N VAL A 413 20.23 -6.14 -8.00
CA VAL A 413 19.29 -5.59 -9.00
C VAL A 413 19.78 -4.25 -9.54
N HIS A 414 20.31 -3.35 -8.70
CA HIS A 414 20.96 -2.10 -9.14
C HIS A 414 22.12 -2.37 -10.10
N GLU A 415 22.96 -3.36 -9.81
CA GLU A 415 24.10 -3.69 -10.68
C GLU A 415 23.63 -4.11 -12.09
N TYR A 416 22.57 -4.90 -12.18
CA TYR A 416 22.02 -5.37 -13.45
C TYR A 416 21.23 -4.28 -14.19
N LEU A 417 20.58 -3.36 -13.47
CA LEU A 417 19.87 -2.20 -14.05
C LEU A 417 20.81 -1.05 -14.43
N LYS A 418 22.06 -1.08 -13.99
CA LYS A 418 23.00 0.02 -14.25
C LYS A 418 23.09 0.31 -15.76
N VAL A 419 22.81 1.55 -16.13
CA VAL A 419 22.96 2.04 -17.50
C VAL A 419 24.41 2.45 -17.72
N ILE A 420 25.00 1.93 -18.78
CA ILE A 420 26.33 2.30 -19.27
C ILE A 420 26.15 2.94 -20.63
N GLU A 421 26.75 4.11 -20.84
CA GLU A 421 26.77 4.81 -22.12
C GLU A 421 28.10 4.59 -22.79
N ASP A 422 28.09 4.02 -24.00
CA ASP A 422 29.25 3.78 -24.80
C ASP A 422 29.77 5.09 -25.47
N GLU A 423 30.97 5.07 -26.04
CA GLU A 423 31.58 6.23 -26.68
C GLU A 423 30.75 6.80 -27.86
N ASP A 424 29.89 5.99 -28.45
CA ASP A 424 28.96 6.40 -29.54
C ASP A 424 27.61 6.94 -29.03
N GLY A 425 27.43 7.06 -27.71
CA GLY A 425 26.19 7.50 -27.06
C GLY A 425 25.12 6.41 -26.92
N THR A 426 25.43 5.15 -27.30
CA THR A 426 24.50 4.03 -27.12
C THR A 426 24.42 3.63 -25.64
N LYS A 427 23.19 3.58 -25.12
CA LYS A 427 22.93 3.16 -23.72
C LYS A 427 22.65 1.69 -23.63
N ARG A 428 23.35 1.02 -22.73
CA ARG A 428 23.23 -0.43 -22.49
C ARG A 428 23.01 -0.74 -21.01
N SER A 429 22.39 -1.88 -20.75
CA SER A 429 22.20 -2.44 -19.40
C SER A 429 22.35 -3.94 -19.46
N LYS A 430 22.81 -4.55 -18.37
CA LYS A 430 22.94 -6.01 -18.25
C LYS A 430 21.61 -6.74 -18.07
N LEU A 431 20.54 -6.04 -17.67
CA LEU A 431 19.21 -6.60 -17.55
C LEU A 431 18.35 -6.18 -18.73
N LYS A 432 17.79 -7.16 -19.42
CA LYS A 432 16.77 -6.96 -20.45
C LYS A 432 15.50 -7.70 -20.08
N ILE A 433 14.35 -7.07 -20.32
CA ILE A 433 13.04 -7.63 -19.98
C ILE A 433 12.21 -7.63 -21.25
N PHE A 434 11.65 -8.79 -21.63
CA PHE A 434 10.74 -8.84 -22.76
C PHE A 434 9.46 -8.08 -22.45
N ASN A 435 8.94 -7.33 -23.42
CA ASN A 435 7.73 -6.52 -23.25
C ASN A 435 6.46 -7.32 -22.91
N THR A 436 6.55 -8.65 -22.98
CA THR A 436 5.50 -9.60 -22.54
C THR A 436 5.45 -9.75 -21.02
N CYS A 437 6.51 -9.38 -20.28
CA CYS A 437 6.59 -9.43 -18.82
C CYS A 437 5.91 -8.21 -18.17
N LYS A 438 4.61 -8.05 -18.40
CA LYS A 438 3.85 -6.83 -18.12
C LYS A 438 3.76 -6.47 -16.64
N HIS A 439 3.61 -7.46 -15.76
CA HIS A 439 3.52 -7.20 -14.32
C HIS A 439 4.86 -6.71 -13.78
N LEU A 440 5.96 -7.36 -14.14
CA LEU A 440 7.31 -6.94 -13.74
C LEU A 440 7.61 -5.52 -14.21
N ILE A 441 7.36 -5.21 -15.50
CA ILE A 441 7.59 -3.89 -16.09
C ILE A 441 6.75 -2.81 -15.39
N SER A 442 5.51 -3.11 -15.02
CA SER A 442 4.61 -2.14 -14.39
C SER A 442 4.88 -1.92 -12.90
N THR A 443 5.47 -2.90 -12.20
CA THR A 443 5.69 -2.86 -10.75
C THR A 443 7.08 -2.38 -10.38
N LEU A 444 8.12 -2.80 -11.10
CA LEU A 444 9.53 -2.50 -10.79
C LEU A 444 9.82 -1.00 -10.59
N PRO A 445 9.37 -0.08 -11.46
CA PRO A 445 9.61 1.36 -11.30
C PRO A 445 8.81 1.98 -10.14
N LYS A 446 7.80 1.30 -9.62
CA LYS A 446 6.92 1.80 -8.54
C LYS A 446 7.34 1.33 -7.15
N LEU A 447 8.34 0.47 -7.04
CA LEU A 447 8.78 -0.07 -5.76
C LEU A 447 9.37 1.01 -4.86
N PRO A 448 8.85 1.22 -3.65
CA PRO A 448 9.39 2.21 -2.74
C PRO A 448 10.65 1.69 -2.01
N LYS A 449 11.54 2.60 -1.64
CA LYS A 449 12.58 2.31 -0.65
C LYS A 449 11.95 2.08 0.71
N ASP A 450 12.57 1.23 1.54
CA ASP A 450 12.16 1.11 2.93
C ASP A 450 12.44 2.41 3.70
N ASN A 451 11.47 2.88 4.49
CA ASN A 451 11.56 4.15 5.18
C ASN A 451 12.59 4.15 6.33
N ASN A 452 12.86 2.96 6.90
CA ASN A 452 13.77 2.81 8.03
C ASN A 452 15.18 2.42 7.56
N ASP A 453 15.29 1.81 6.38
CA ASP A 453 16.54 1.33 5.80
C ASP A 453 16.51 1.52 4.29
N PRO A 454 16.95 2.69 3.77
CA PRO A 454 16.95 3.00 2.34
C PRO A 454 17.73 2.01 1.46
N GLU A 455 18.59 1.18 2.06
CA GLU A 455 19.31 0.10 1.38
C GLU A 455 18.43 -1.12 1.07
N LYS A 456 17.17 -1.11 1.51
CA LYS A 456 16.17 -2.16 1.23
C LYS A 456 15.05 -1.63 0.37
N VAL A 457 14.36 -2.56 -0.30
CA VAL A 457 13.03 -2.32 -0.87
C VAL A 457 12.00 -2.52 0.25
N ALA A 458 10.99 -1.64 0.31
CA ALA A 458 9.93 -1.77 1.31
C ALA A 458 9.05 -3.00 1.03
N ASP A 459 8.56 -3.65 2.10
CA ASP A 459 7.48 -4.63 1.99
C ASP A 459 6.20 -3.93 1.52
N CYS A 460 5.67 -4.33 0.40
CA CYS A 460 4.46 -3.74 -0.17
C CYS A 460 3.68 -4.77 -1.01
N ALA A 461 2.46 -4.41 -1.39
CA ALA A 461 1.58 -5.33 -2.11
C ALA A 461 2.03 -5.67 -3.56
N ILE A 462 3.08 -5.02 -4.05
CA ILE A 462 3.58 -5.17 -5.43
C ILE A 462 5.04 -5.65 -5.49
N ASP A 463 5.58 -6.22 -4.42
CA ASP A 463 6.98 -6.65 -4.35
C ASP A 463 7.24 -8.08 -4.84
N ASN A 464 6.20 -8.89 -5.09
CA ASN A 464 6.35 -10.28 -5.52
C ASN A 464 7.19 -10.45 -6.78
N GLN A 465 7.00 -9.59 -7.80
CA GLN A 465 7.79 -9.64 -9.03
C GLN A 465 9.26 -9.28 -8.77
N TYR A 466 9.50 -8.28 -7.91
CA TYR A 466 10.86 -7.92 -7.47
C TYR A 466 11.51 -9.03 -6.65
N ASP A 467 10.76 -9.65 -5.76
CA ASP A 467 11.27 -10.75 -4.92
C ASP A 467 11.72 -11.90 -5.82
N SER A 468 10.87 -12.33 -6.75
CA SER A 468 11.24 -13.33 -7.76
C SER A 468 12.43 -12.86 -8.61
N LEU A 469 12.41 -11.61 -9.15
CA LEU A 469 13.51 -11.06 -9.95
C LEU A 469 14.86 -11.12 -9.20
N SER A 470 14.85 -10.64 -7.97
CA SER A 470 16.06 -10.59 -7.15
C SER A 470 16.60 -11.99 -6.79
N TYR A 471 15.72 -12.99 -6.56
CA TYR A 471 16.11 -14.37 -6.32
C TYR A 471 16.86 -14.95 -7.53
N GLY A 472 16.32 -14.78 -8.73
CA GLY A 472 16.91 -15.28 -9.96
C GLY A 472 18.23 -14.61 -10.32
N LEU A 473 18.32 -13.28 -10.18
CA LEU A 473 19.55 -12.53 -10.45
C LEU A 473 20.69 -12.87 -9.47
N ILE A 474 20.39 -12.96 -8.17
CA ILE A 474 21.40 -13.33 -7.16
C ILE A 474 21.93 -14.74 -7.39
N ALA A 475 21.07 -15.70 -7.72
CA ALA A 475 21.51 -17.08 -7.95
C ALA A 475 22.51 -17.15 -9.11
N TYR A 476 22.23 -16.44 -10.21
CA TYR A 476 23.17 -16.34 -11.32
C TYR A 476 24.45 -15.58 -10.93
N HIS A 477 24.33 -14.47 -10.21
CA HIS A 477 25.46 -13.66 -9.75
C HIS A 477 26.42 -14.48 -8.87
N VAL A 478 25.89 -15.31 -7.97
CA VAL A 478 26.68 -16.21 -7.12
C VAL A 478 27.34 -17.33 -7.94
N ASP A 479 26.60 -17.96 -8.86
CA ASP A 479 27.17 -19.00 -9.74
C ASP A 479 28.35 -18.45 -10.57
N LYS A 480 28.22 -17.24 -11.09
CA LYS A 480 29.28 -16.54 -11.84
C LYS A 480 30.52 -16.27 -10.96
N SER A 481 30.30 -15.86 -9.71
CA SER A 481 31.39 -15.53 -8.77
C SER A 481 32.14 -16.76 -8.28
N ILE A 482 31.50 -17.94 -8.22
CA ILE A 482 32.14 -19.21 -7.83
C ILE A 482 32.98 -19.80 -8.98
N GLY A 483 32.60 -19.57 -10.22
CA GLY A 483 33.33 -20.02 -11.43
C GLY A 483 34.54 -19.18 -11.76
N LEU A 484 34.71 -18.01 -11.16
CA LEU A 484 35.89 -17.17 -11.27
C LEU A 484 36.69 -17.28 -9.95
N GLU A 485 37.93 -17.66 -9.96
CA GLU A 485 38.87 -17.69 -8.81
C GLU A 485 39.15 -16.29 -8.21
N SER A 486 38.13 -15.47 -8.03
CA SER A 486 38.23 -14.17 -7.37
C SER A 486 37.50 -14.18 -6.05
N GLU A 487 38.25 -13.97 -4.98
CA GLU A 487 37.78 -13.85 -3.61
C GLU A 487 36.73 -12.75 -3.47
N VAL A 488 35.48 -13.14 -3.22
CA VAL A 488 34.42 -12.19 -2.75
C VAL A 488 34.33 -12.29 -1.23
N PRO A 489 34.74 -11.27 -0.45
CA PRO A 489 34.84 -11.32 1.01
C PRO A 489 33.51 -11.61 1.72
N LEU A 490 32.35 -11.31 1.08
CA LEU A 490 31.01 -11.45 1.66
C LEU A 490 30.54 -12.91 1.85
N ILE A 491 31.01 -13.84 1.04
CA ILE A 491 30.62 -15.27 1.16
C ILE A 491 31.37 -15.96 2.32
N ARG A 492 32.62 -15.54 2.61
CA ARG A 492 33.38 -16.03 3.77
C ARG A 492 32.71 -15.59 5.10
N ALA A 493 32.26 -14.36 5.22
CA ALA A 493 31.62 -13.88 6.44
C ALA A 493 30.35 -14.69 6.82
N HIS A 494 29.58 -15.15 5.84
CA HIS A 494 28.38 -15.95 6.10
C HIS A 494 28.71 -17.42 6.43
N LYS A 495 29.68 -18.05 5.74
CA LYS A 495 30.14 -19.39 6.10
C LYS A 495 30.82 -19.42 7.48
N ASP A 496 31.64 -18.43 7.82
CA ASP A 496 32.28 -18.32 9.12
C ASP A 496 31.29 -18.05 10.26
N SER A 497 30.19 -17.32 10.02
CA SER A 497 29.13 -17.10 11.02
C SER A 497 28.33 -18.37 11.30
N VAL A 498 28.08 -19.21 10.29
CA VAL A 498 27.39 -20.51 10.43
C VAL A 498 28.30 -21.52 11.07
N ALA A 499 29.60 -21.57 10.68
CA ALA A 499 30.59 -22.46 11.28
C ALA A 499 30.85 -22.12 12.76
N LYS A 500 30.96 -20.82 13.13
CA LYS A 500 31.09 -20.37 14.53
C LYS A 500 29.85 -20.64 15.37
N ARG A 501 28.64 -20.60 14.83
CA ARG A 501 27.42 -21.01 15.53
C ARG A 501 27.38 -22.50 15.80
N ASN A 502 27.75 -23.34 14.84
CA ASN A 502 27.78 -24.79 15.01
C ASN A 502 28.86 -25.23 15.99
N THR A 503 30.04 -24.58 16.01
CA THR A 503 31.13 -24.90 16.96
C THR A 503 30.76 -24.44 18.40
N ARG A 504 29.95 -23.39 18.58
CA ARG A 504 29.46 -23.01 19.90
C ARG A 504 28.37 -23.96 20.42
N MET A 505 27.51 -24.53 19.54
CA MET A 505 26.52 -25.54 19.94
C MET A 505 27.15 -26.88 20.33
N VAL A 506 28.21 -27.30 19.65
CA VAL A 506 28.93 -28.55 19.98
C VAL A 506 29.71 -28.42 21.29
N ARG A 507 30.27 -27.23 21.62
CA ARG A 507 30.98 -27.05 22.90
C ARG A 507 30.02 -26.90 24.12
N ARG A 508 28.73 -26.59 23.93
CA ARG A 508 27.76 -26.61 25.05
C ARG A 508 27.15 -27.97 25.37
N ARG A 509 27.37 -29.00 24.52
CA ARG A 509 26.92 -30.39 24.79
C ARG A 509 27.97 -31.31 25.43
N VAL A 510 29.20 -30.82 25.67
CA VAL A 510 30.30 -31.61 26.27
C VAL A 510 30.53 -31.26 27.75
N TYR A 511 29.80 -30.26 28.30
CA TYR A 511 29.86 -29.90 29.73
C TYR A 511 28.43 -29.77 30.34
N MET A 512 27.63 -30.84 30.23
CA MET A 512 26.50 -31.14 31.11
C MET A 512 26.42 -32.64 31.28
#